data_699f98a5d3eef80516b4ae36e7e4123b
#
_entry.id   699f98a5d3eef80516b4ae36e7e4123b
#
_cell.length_a   1.000
_cell.length_b   1.000
_cell.length_c   1.000
_cell.angle_alpha   90.00
_cell.angle_beta   90.00
_cell.angle_gamma   90.00
#
_symmetry.space_group_name_H-M   'P 1'
#
loop_
_entity.id
_entity.type
_entity.pdbx_description
1 polymer ?
#
loop_
_entity_poly.entity_id
_entity_poly.type
_entity_poly.pdbx_seq_one_letter_code
_entity_poly.pdbx_strand_id
1 'polypeptide(L)'
;MSENVEYVKKIVETLKARGEVFCTAESCTGGQISKTVTDLAGVSAVFFGGVVSYANEIKEKLLGVRHKTLEKYGAVSEQTAAEMATGAVRALGADFSVAVTGIAGPDGGSEEKPVGLVYIACADKNGNLKVTKNLFSGDRKAVRDQTTKTALQMLADFVV
;
A
#
# COMPACT_ATOMS: atom_id res chain seq x y z
N MET A 1 -3.12 8.90 21.59
CA MET A 1 -3.21 7.81 20.63
C MET A 1 -2.63 8.28 19.29
N SER A 2 -1.84 7.47 18.61
CA SER A 2 -1.27 7.93 17.33
C SER A 2 -2.35 7.99 16.25
N GLU A 3 -2.19 8.87 15.27
CA GLU A 3 -3.12 8.97 14.14
C GLU A 3 -3.25 7.64 13.38
N ASN A 4 -2.17 6.86 13.29
CA ASN A 4 -2.22 5.54 12.66
C ASN A 4 -3.22 4.61 13.35
N VAL A 5 -3.27 4.63 14.68
CA VAL A 5 -4.22 3.82 15.46
C VAL A 5 -5.66 4.23 15.15
N GLU A 6 -5.91 5.53 15.02
CA GLU A 6 -7.25 6.04 14.67
C GLU A 6 -7.69 5.56 13.28
N TYR A 7 -6.78 5.62 12.29
CA TYR A 7 -7.07 5.12 10.94
C TYR A 7 -7.35 3.62 10.94
N VAL A 8 -6.53 2.83 11.66
CA VAL A 8 -6.72 1.38 11.74
C VAL A 8 -8.06 1.06 12.41
N LYS A 9 -8.41 1.75 13.50
CA LYS A 9 -9.72 1.58 14.16
C LYS A 9 -10.88 1.84 13.21
N LYS A 10 -10.82 2.95 12.46
CA LYS A 10 -11.85 3.30 11.49
C LYS A 10 -12.02 2.21 10.43
N ILE A 11 -10.91 1.68 9.90
CA ILE A 11 -10.92 0.58 8.93
C ILE A 11 -11.58 -0.65 9.55
N VAL A 12 -11.16 -1.04 10.75
CA VAL A 12 -11.67 -2.24 11.46
C VAL A 12 -13.17 -2.11 11.70
N GLU A 13 -13.61 -1.01 12.25
CA GLU A 13 -15.04 -0.77 12.55
C GLU A 13 -15.89 -0.83 11.28
N THR A 14 -15.44 -0.15 10.22
CA THR A 14 -16.14 -0.09 8.95
C THR A 14 -16.28 -1.47 8.31
N LEU A 15 -15.16 -2.20 8.18
CA LEU A 15 -15.15 -3.48 7.49
C LEU A 15 -15.80 -4.60 8.33
N LYS A 16 -15.59 -4.58 9.64
CA LYS A 16 -16.21 -5.57 10.53
C LYS A 16 -17.73 -5.51 10.46
N ALA A 17 -18.30 -4.30 10.41
CA ALA A 17 -19.74 -4.10 10.30
C ALA A 17 -20.32 -4.69 9.00
N ARG A 18 -19.50 -4.77 7.94
CA ARG A 18 -19.92 -5.29 6.63
C ARG A 18 -19.46 -6.74 6.35
N GLY A 19 -18.71 -7.34 7.26
CA GLY A 19 -18.13 -8.67 7.04
C GLY A 19 -17.10 -8.70 5.91
N GLU A 20 -16.38 -7.60 5.70
CA GLU A 20 -15.39 -7.45 4.64
C GLU A 20 -13.97 -7.48 5.19
N VAL A 21 -13.01 -7.78 4.32
CA VAL A 21 -11.59 -7.90 4.69
C VAL A 21 -10.72 -7.07 3.77
N PHE A 22 -9.53 -6.71 4.25
CA PHE A 22 -8.54 -6.00 3.45
C PHE A 22 -7.17 -6.65 3.51
N CYS A 23 -6.34 -6.30 2.56
CA CYS A 23 -4.95 -6.74 2.47
C CYS A 23 -4.03 -5.58 2.11
N THR A 24 -2.73 -5.82 2.20
CA THR A 24 -1.69 -4.84 1.88
C THR A 24 -0.71 -5.40 0.85
N ALA A 25 -0.12 -4.51 0.06
CA ALA A 25 0.99 -4.83 -0.83
C ALA A 25 2.06 -3.76 -0.64
N GLU A 26 3.19 -4.15 -0.08
CA GLU A 26 4.22 -3.21 0.34
C GLU A 26 5.51 -3.39 -0.44
N SER A 27 6.11 -2.29 -0.86
CA SER A 27 7.46 -2.26 -1.41
C SER A 27 8.38 -1.47 -0.49
N CYS A 28 8.45 -0.16 -0.63
CA CYS A 28 9.38 0.68 0.16
C CYS A 28 9.14 0.64 1.68
N THR A 29 7.97 0.28 2.14
CA THR A 29 7.65 0.17 3.57
C THR A 29 8.07 -1.17 4.18
N GLY A 30 8.29 -2.19 3.37
CA GLY A 30 8.86 -3.47 3.80
C GLY A 30 8.09 -4.23 4.87
N GLY A 31 6.78 -4.04 4.97
CA GLY A 31 5.94 -4.66 5.99
C GLY A 31 5.49 -3.72 7.10
N GLN A 32 5.92 -2.47 7.07
CA GLN A 32 5.57 -1.51 8.13
C GLN A 32 4.07 -1.23 8.23
N ILE A 33 3.36 -1.18 7.11
CA ILE A 33 1.90 -0.98 7.11
C ILE A 33 1.23 -2.16 7.81
N SER A 34 1.56 -3.37 7.42
CA SER A 34 1.03 -4.60 8.01
C SER A 34 1.34 -4.71 9.50
N LYS A 35 2.57 -4.36 9.89
CA LYS A 35 2.99 -4.32 11.29
C LYS A 35 2.14 -3.32 12.07
N THR A 36 1.95 -2.12 11.53
CA THR A 36 1.17 -1.06 12.20
C THR A 36 -0.29 -1.48 12.37
N VAL A 37 -0.87 -2.12 11.37
CA VAL A 37 -2.22 -2.69 11.44
C VAL A 37 -2.30 -3.71 12.59
N THR A 38 -1.35 -4.62 12.67
CA THR A 38 -1.38 -5.71 13.66
C THR A 38 -0.98 -5.28 15.07
N ASP A 39 -0.54 -4.05 15.27
CA ASP A 39 -0.37 -3.47 16.61
C ASP A 39 -1.71 -3.29 17.34
N LEU A 40 -2.80 -3.21 16.61
CA LEU A 40 -4.13 -3.10 17.20
C LEU A 40 -4.74 -4.49 17.42
N ALA A 41 -5.18 -4.77 18.65
CA ALA A 41 -5.88 -6.02 18.95
C ALA A 41 -7.23 -6.07 18.20
N GLY A 42 -7.63 -7.27 17.77
CA GLY A 42 -8.91 -7.48 17.10
C GLY A 42 -8.89 -7.30 15.59
N VAL A 43 -7.75 -6.97 14.99
CA VAL A 43 -7.65 -6.77 13.53
C VAL A 43 -7.82 -8.07 12.73
N SER A 44 -7.64 -9.23 13.34
CA SER A 44 -7.75 -10.52 12.66
C SER A 44 -9.13 -10.75 12.03
N ALA A 45 -10.15 -10.04 12.50
CA ALA A 45 -11.50 -10.11 11.92
C ALA A 45 -11.57 -9.50 10.51
N VAL A 46 -10.67 -8.57 10.19
CA VAL A 46 -10.73 -7.79 8.94
C VAL A 46 -9.42 -7.77 8.16
N PHE A 47 -8.27 -8.03 8.79
CA PHE A 47 -6.98 -8.03 8.10
C PHE A 47 -6.65 -9.44 7.61
N PHE A 48 -6.62 -9.61 6.29
CA PHE A 48 -6.40 -10.91 5.65
C PHE A 48 -4.93 -11.28 5.53
N GLY A 49 -4.06 -10.30 5.39
CA GLY A 49 -2.63 -10.49 5.20
C GLY A 49 -2.03 -9.45 4.29
N GLY A 50 -0.76 -9.59 4.00
CA GLY A 50 -0.03 -8.68 3.15
C GLY A 50 1.09 -9.36 2.38
N VAL A 51 1.48 -8.73 1.27
CA VAL A 51 2.61 -9.16 0.45
C VAL A 51 3.68 -8.09 0.51
N VAL A 52 4.88 -8.47 0.95
CA VAL A 52 6.06 -7.61 0.83
C VAL A 52 6.70 -7.91 -0.52
N SER A 53 6.39 -7.09 -1.51
CA SER A 53 6.80 -7.25 -2.91
C SER A 53 7.94 -6.30 -3.24
N TYR A 54 9.05 -6.44 -2.54
CA TYR A 54 10.16 -5.50 -2.61
C TYR A 54 10.84 -5.48 -3.98
N ALA A 55 11.15 -6.67 -4.51
CA ALA A 55 11.77 -6.83 -5.84
C ALA A 55 10.71 -6.83 -6.94
N ASN A 56 11.08 -6.38 -8.14
CA ASN A 56 10.19 -6.40 -9.30
C ASN A 56 9.69 -7.81 -9.63
N GLU A 57 10.55 -8.82 -9.51
CA GLU A 57 10.19 -10.23 -9.73
C GLU A 57 9.04 -10.67 -8.83
N ILE A 58 9.02 -10.21 -7.59
CA ILE A 58 7.96 -10.54 -6.63
C ILE A 58 6.68 -9.78 -6.94
N LYS A 59 6.78 -8.54 -7.43
CA LYS A 59 5.63 -7.79 -7.91
C LYS A 59 4.92 -8.55 -9.04
N GLU A 60 5.70 -9.09 -9.98
CA GLU A 60 5.17 -9.88 -11.09
C GLU A 60 4.60 -11.21 -10.59
N LYS A 61 5.37 -11.95 -9.81
CA LYS A 61 5.04 -13.32 -9.41
C LYS A 61 3.83 -13.40 -8.46
N LEU A 62 3.77 -12.55 -7.45
CA LEU A 62 2.76 -12.62 -6.42
C LEU A 62 1.57 -11.68 -6.65
N LEU A 63 1.80 -10.52 -7.26
CA LEU A 63 0.75 -9.52 -7.47
C LEU A 63 0.29 -9.43 -8.92
N GLY A 64 0.94 -10.12 -9.84
CA GLY A 64 0.58 -10.09 -11.25
C GLY A 64 0.84 -8.75 -11.93
N VAL A 65 1.77 -7.95 -11.40
CA VAL A 65 2.22 -6.74 -12.08
C VAL A 65 2.85 -7.15 -13.41
N ARG A 66 2.43 -6.51 -14.50
CA ARG A 66 2.90 -6.91 -15.83
C ARG A 66 4.33 -6.47 -16.06
N HIS A 67 5.11 -7.34 -16.66
CA HIS A 67 6.50 -7.05 -17.04
C HIS A 67 6.59 -5.78 -17.90
N LYS A 68 5.68 -5.62 -18.86
CA LYS A 68 5.60 -4.41 -19.71
C LYS A 68 5.43 -3.12 -18.91
N THR A 69 4.64 -3.16 -17.83
CA THR A 69 4.41 -2.02 -16.95
C THR A 69 5.70 -1.63 -16.25
N LEU A 70 6.42 -2.61 -15.71
CA LEU A 70 7.70 -2.37 -15.05
C LEU A 70 8.76 -1.86 -16.03
N GLU A 71 8.81 -2.39 -17.25
CA GLU A 71 9.74 -1.91 -18.29
C GLU A 71 9.44 -0.46 -18.70
N LYS A 72 8.18 -0.14 -18.95
CA LYS A 72 7.77 1.14 -19.50
C LYS A 72 7.76 2.25 -18.46
N TYR A 73 7.24 1.98 -17.28
CA TYR A 73 7.00 2.99 -16.24
C TYR A 73 7.90 2.84 -15.01
N GLY A 74 8.51 1.69 -14.82
CA GLY A 74 9.32 1.38 -13.66
C GLY A 74 8.49 0.97 -12.45
N ALA A 75 9.20 0.53 -11.41
CA ALA A 75 8.57 0.10 -10.15
C ALA A 75 7.85 1.25 -9.43
N VAL A 76 8.42 2.44 -9.49
CA VAL A 76 7.87 3.63 -8.83
C VAL A 76 7.08 4.42 -9.85
N SER A 77 5.81 4.08 -9.98
CA SER A 77 4.89 4.68 -10.94
C SER A 77 3.45 4.49 -10.53
N GLU A 78 2.58 5.34 -11.04
CA GLU A 78 1.14 5.23 -10.87
C GLU A 78 0.63 3.87 -11.36
N GLN A 79 1.12 3.44 -12.53
CA GLN A 79 0.71 2.20 -13.17
C GLN A 79 1.09 0.98 -12.33
N THR A 80 2.30 0.95 -11.81
CA THR A 80 2.75 -0.16 -10.96
C THR A 80 1.97 -0.20 -9.64
N ALA A 81 1.76 0.94 -9.00
CA ALA A 81 0.96 1.00 -7.77
C ALA A 81 -0.46 0.49 -8.00
N ALA A 82 -1.09 0.90 -9.10
CA ALA A 82 -2.44 0.45 -9.47
C ALA A 82 -2.50 -1.07 -9.66
N GLU A 83 -1.54 -1.63 -10.39
CA GLU A 83 -1.48 -3.08 -10.63
C GLU A 83 -1.15 -3.87 -9.36
N MET A 84 -0.33 -3.31 -8.46
CA MET A 84 -0.06 -3.91 -7.16
C MET A 84 -1.33 -4.01 -6.31
N ALA A 85 -2.09 -2.93 -6.21
CA ALA A 85 -3.33 -2.89 -5.43
C ALA A 85 -4.39 -3.84 -6.00
N THR A 86 -4.64 -3.77 -7.29
CA THR A 86 -5.60 -4.65 -7.99
C THR A 86 -5.17 -6.12 -7.89
N GLY A 87 -3.88 -6.37 -8.08
CA GLY A 87 -3.29 -7.70 -7.98
C GLY A 87 -3.40 -8.29 -6.58
N ALA A 88 -3.24 -7.48 -5.54
CA ALA A 88 -3.35 -7.92 -4.15
C ALA A 88 -4.79 -8.37 -3.82
N VAL A 89 -5.78 -7.60 -4.22
CA VAL A 89 -7.20 -7.98 -4.06
C VAL A 89 -7.46 -9.35 -4.69
N ARG A 90 -7.01 -9.55 -5.92
CA ARG A 90 -7.20 -10.80 -6.65
C ARG A 90 -6.41 -11.96 -6.02
N ALA A 91 -5.13 -11.74 -5.72
CA ALA A 91 -4.25 -12.80 -5.23
C ALA A 91 -4.64 -13.30 -3.83
N LEU A 92 -5.07 -12.40 -2.95
CA LEU A 92 -5.44 -12.74 -1.59
C LEU A 92 -6.95 -12.99 -1.42
N GLY A 93 -7.75 -12.66 -2.40
CA GLY A 93 -9.21 -12.79 -2.31
C GLY A 93 -9.82 -11.83 -1.30
N ALA A 94 -9.24 -10.65 -1.15
CA ALA A 94 -9.72 -9.63 -0.22
C ALA A 94 -10.72 -8.68 -0.91
N ASP A 95 -11.50 -7.97 -0.11
CA ASP A 95 -12.45 -6.98 -0.62
C ASP A 95 -11.79 -5.66 -0.94
N PHE A 96 -10.75 -5.29 -0.19
CA PHE A 96 -10.00 -4.06 -0.35
C PHE A 96 -8.49 -4.31 -0.22
N SER A 97 -7.72 -3.43 -0.83
CA SER A 97 -6.26 -3.40 -0.67
C SER A 97 -5.73 -1.98 -0.58
N VAL A 98 -4.55 -1.84 0.03
CA VAL A 98 -3.71 -0.67 -0.14
C VAL A 98 -2.32 -1.14 -0.55
N ALA A 99 -1.74 -0.48 -1.57
CA ALA A 99 -0.43 -0.79 -2.10
C ALA A 99 0.45 0.45 -2.13
N VAL A 100 1.73 0.29 -1.87
CA VAL A 100 2.70 1.38 -1.90
C VAL A 100 3.95 0.96 -2.67
N THR A 101 4.49 1.90 -3.46
CA THR A 101 5.77 1.76 -4.14
C THR A 101 6.45 3.12 -4.21
N GLY A 102 7.73 3.18 -3.88
CA GLY A 102 8.40 4.46 -3.77
C GLY A 102 9.89 4.36 -3.52
N ILE A 103 10.50 5.55 -3.40
CA ILE A 103 11.93 5.72 -3.16
C ILE A 103 12.13 6.32 -1.77
N ALA A 104 12.49 5.46 -0.83
CA ALA A 104 12.69 5.87 0.57
C ALA A 104 14.00 6.64 0.78
N GLY A 105 15.01 6.39 -0.06
CA GLY A 105 16.33 7.02 0.05
C GLY A 105 17.25 6.29 1.05
N PRO A 106 18.46 6.83 1.27
CA PRO A 106 19.04 8.03 0.64
C PRO A 106 19.39 7.86 -0.85
N ASP A 107 19.55 6.62 -1.30
CA ASP A 107 19.88 6.29 -2.69
C ASP A 107 18.64 5.97 -3.54
N GLY A 108 18.84 5.80 -4.83
CA GLY A 108 17.80 5.32 -5.75
C GLY A 108 16.98 6.42 -6.41
N GLY A 109 17.17 7.67 -6.00
CA GLY A 109 16.49 8.81 -6.61
C GLY A 109 17.13 9.30 -7.89
N SER A 110 16.33 9.95 -8.73
CA SER A 110 16.76 10.64 -9.94
C SER A 110 16.06 11.99 -10.02
N GLU A 111 16.39 12.80 -11.04
CA GLU A 111 15.70 14.07 -11.25
C GLU A 111 14.20 13.88 -11.50
N GLU A 112 13.84 12.88 -12.30
CA GLU A 112 12.45 12.58 -12.62
C GLU A 112 11.72 11.87 -11.47
N LYS A 113 12.44 11.02 -10.75
CA LYS A 113 11.91 10.23 -9.62
C LYS A 113 12.78 10.47 -8.39
N PRO A 114 12.60 11.59 -7.70
CA PRO A 114 13.45 11.93 -6.56
C PRO A 114 13.17 11.06 -5.34
N VAL A 115 14.11 11.05 -4.41
CA VAL A 115 13.91 10.45 -3.07
C VAL A 115 12.68 11.08 -2.42
N GLY A 116 11.84 10.28 -1.84
CA GLY A 116 10.56 10.69 -1.24
C GLY A 116 9.37 10.54 -2.16
N LEU A 117 9.58 10.25 -3.45
CA LEU A 117 8.49 9.97 -4.37
C LEU A 117 7.86 8.61 -4.04
N VAL A 118 6.58 8.62 -3.71
CA VAL A 118 5.82 7.41 -3.37
C VAL A 118 4.45 7.47 -4.01
N TYR A 119 4.08 6.39 -4.69
CA TYR A 119 2.72 6.18 -5.18
C TYR A 119 1.97 5.25 -4.23
N ILE A 120 0.75 5.62 -3.88
CA ILE A 120 -0.12 4.85 -3.00
C ILE A 120 -1.42 4.58 -3.74
N ALA A 121 -1.84 3.32 -3.76
CA ALA A 121 -3.07 2.92 -4.45
C ALA A 121 -3.98 2.13 -3.51
N CYS A 122 -5.27 2.42 -3.55
CA CYS A 122 -6.30 1.61 -2.93
C CYS A 122 -7.18 1.02 -4.03
N ALA A 123 -7.54 -0.24 -3.88
CA ALA A 123 -8.41 -0.95 -4.82
C ALA A 123 -9.47 -1.75 -4.07
N ASP A 124 -10.58 -2.04 -4.74
CA ASP A 124 -11.58 -2.96 -4.23
C ASP A 124 -11.89 -4.06 -5.24
N LYS A 125 -12.67 -5.05 -4.82
CA LYS A 125 -13.05 -6.19 -5.64
C LYS A 125 -13.99 -5.83 -6.80
N ASN A 126 -14.57 -4.64 -6.79
CA ASN A 126 -15.51 -4.16 -7.81
C ASN A 126 -14.82 -3.33 -8.89
N GLY A 127 -13.50 -3.18 -8.83
CA GLY A 127 -12.72 -2.43 -9.81
C GLY A 127 -12.56 -0.95 -9.49
N ASN A 128 -13.00 -0.49 -8.33
CA ASN A 128 -12.73 0.88 -7.89
C ASN A 128 -11.27 1.01 -7.52
N LEU A 129 -10.65 2.11 -7.92
CA LEU A 129 -9.22 2.34 -7.76
C LEU A 129 -8.97 3.82 -7.50
N LYS A 130 -8.11 4.10 -6.54
CA LYS A 130 -7.60 5.44 -6.28
C LYS A 130 -6.09 5.38 -6.15
N VAL A 131 -5.39 6.23 -6.89
CA VAL A 131 -3.93 6.33 -6.82
C VAL A 131 -3.54 7.77 -6.53
N THR A 132 -2.59 7.94 -5.61
CA THR A 132 -2.01 9.25 -5.31
C THR A 132 -0.51 9.25 -5.53
N LYS A 133 -0.01 10.39 -5.99
CA LYS A 133 1.42 10.67 -6.12
C LYS A 133 1.82 11.55 -4.94
N ASN A 134 2.81 11.13 -4.19
CA ASN A 134 3.27 11.84 -2.99
C ASN A 134 4.76 12.14 -3.11
N LEU A 135 5.18 13.27 -2.57
CA LEU A 135 6.58 13.63 -2.44
C LEU A 135 6.84 13.93 -0.97
N PHE A 136 7.34 12.95 -0.25
CA PHE A 136 7.60 13.07 1.18
C PHE A 136 9.00 13.60 1.44
N SER A 137 9.14 14.37 2.52
CA SER A 137 10.41 14.97 2.93
C SER A 137 11.04 14.18 4.07
N GLY A 138 12.34 14.30 4.21
CA GLY A 138 13.10 13.72 5.31
C GLY A 138 13.96 12.53 4.89
N ASP A 139 14.49 11.85 5.89
CA ASP A 139 15.35 10.68 5.70
C ASP A 139 14.52 9.43 5.35
N ARG A 140 15.20 8.32 5.19
CA ARG A 140 14.57 7.02 4.85
C ARG A 140 13.46 6.64 5.83
N LYS A 141 13.71 6.81 7.13
CA LYS A 141 12.71 6.50 8.16
C LYS A 141 11.49 7.42 8.03
N ALA A 142 11.71 8.72 7.86
CA ALA A 142 10.64 9.70 7.71
C ALA A 142 9.77 9.44 6.49
N VAL A 143 10.36 9.08 5.36
CA VAL A 143 9.61 8.74 4.14
C VAL A 143 8.74 7.50 4.37
N ARG A 144 9.29 6.46 4.98
CA ARG A 144 8.55 5.22 5.28
C ARG A 144 7.43 5.44 6.29
N ASP A 145 7.66 6.26 7.31
CA ASP A 145 6.66 6.60 8.32
C ASP A 145 5.50 7.40 7.71
N GLN A 146 5.81 8.40 6.89
CA GLN A 146 4.81 9.20 6.19
C GLN A 146 4.01 8.36 5.18
N THR A 147 4.67 7.45 4.49
CA THR A 147 4.03 6.52 3.57
C THR A 147 3.01 5.65 4.30
N THR A 148 3.41 5.07 5.43
CA THR A 148 2.53 4.22 6.25
C THR A 148 1.30 5.00 6.72
N LYS A 149 1.50 6.18 7.26
CA LYS A 149 0.40 7.05 7.72
C LYS A 149 -0.56 7.40 6.58
N THR A 150 -0.03 7.87 5.46
CA THR A 150 -0.84 8.27 4.31
C THR A 150 -1.60 7.08 3.72
N ALA A 151 -0.96 5.91 3.64
CA ALA A 151 -1.61 4.69 3.15
C ALA A 151 -2.80 4.29 4.03
N LEU A 152 -2.63 4.31 5.34
CA LEU A 152 -3.70 3.99 6.29
C LEU A 152 -4.84 5.02 6.23
N GLN A 153 -4.51 6.29 6.12
CA GLN A 153 -5.50 7.35 5.96
C GLN A 153 -6.32 7.15 4.67
N MET A 154 -5.62 6.91 3.55
CA MET A 154 -6.29 6.69 2.26
C MET A 154 -7.22 5.47 2.32
N LEU A 155 -6.77 4.37 2.90
CA LEU A 155 -7.59 3.17 3.02
C LEU A 155 -8.81 3.43 3.92
N ALA A 156 -8.62 4.12 5.04
CA ALA A 156 -9.73 4.47 5.94
C ALA A 156 -10.81 5.29 5.22
N ASP A 157 -10.42 6.19 4.34
CA ASP A 157 -11.35 6.99 3.55
C ASP A 157 -11.95 6.20 2.38
N PHE A 158 -11.18 5.30 1.79
CA PHE A 158 -11.60 4.51 0.63
C PHE A 158 -12.66 3.46 0.96
N VAL A 159 -12.59 2.84 2.13
CA VAL A 159 -13.52 1.77 2.55
C VAL A 159 -14.88 2.28 2.99
N VAL A 160 -15.02 3.56 3.22
CA VAL A 160 -16.29 4.17 3.71
C VAL A 160 -17.43 4.07 2.70
#